data_37d759d4303bce4a15b6211eef7072fc
#
_entry.id   37d759d4303bce4a15b6211eef7072fc
#
_cell.length_a   1.000
_cell.length_b   1.000
_cell.length_c   1.000
_cell.angle_alpha   90.00
_cell.angle_beta   90.00
_cell.angle_gamma   90.00
#
_symmetry.space_group_name_H-M   'P 1'
#
loop_
_entity.id
_entity.type
_entity.pdbx_description
1 polymer ?
#
loop_
_entity_poly.entity_id
_entity_poly.type
_entity_poly.pdbx_seq_one_letter_code
_entity_poly.pdbx_strand_id
1 'polypeptide(L)'
;MGTAPRRRPLAGHNARPMPIPKNVTFVTFDVYGTLIDWETGIYEAFAKEAERDGFEIDRAVLIPLFHEVSREIEGGSYELYAEVLRRTAIEVAKRMEWKLEPSRSGFLPDSVQRWKPFKESNIQLTKLAKKYKLGLLSNIDDKLLGQTRRHIPTDFDLVVTAQQVRSYKPELAHFTECARRMGGKRGWVHVAASHYHDVAPCVKQRVPVIWVNRNKETLDASQKKPTAEVHNLKEAAKLLGIT
;
A
#
# COMPACT_ATOMS: atom_id res chain seq x y z
N MET A 1 -45.35 -37.11 0.87
CA MET A 1 -44.90 -35.92 0.09
C MET A 1 -44.25 -34.93 1.08
N GLY A 2 -42.93 -35.00 1.16
CA GLY A 2 -42.16 -34.16 2.06
C GLY A 2 -41.70 -32.88 1.38
N THR A 3 -42.08 -31.72 1.91
CA THR A 3 -41.65 -30.42 1.45
C THR A 3 -40.21 -30.15 1.89
N ALA A 4 -39.29 -30.02 0.94
CA ALA A 4 -37.91 -29.63 1.22
C ALA A 4 -37.85 -28.19 1.78
N PRO A 5 -36.98 -27.91 2.75
CA PRO A 5 -36.83 -26.56 3.30
C PRO A 5 -36.21 -25.62 2.27
N ARG A 6 -36.88 -24.51 1.97
CA ARG A 6 -36.36 -23.40 1.14
C ARG A 6 -35.11 -22.82 1.80
N ARG A 7 -33.94 -22.99 1.16
CA ARG A 7 -32.73 -22.28 1.54
C ARG A 7 -32.96 -20.77 1.33
N ARG A 8 -32.90 -20.01 2.42
CA ARG A 8 -32.83 -18.54 2.35
C ARG A 8 -31.57 -18.15 1.56
N PRO A 9 -31.64 -17.22 0.59
CA PRO A 9 -30.47 -16.69 -0.05
C PRO A 9 -29.62 -15.96 1.01
N LEU A 10 -28.33 -16.29 1.08
CA LEU A 10 -27.37 -15.55 1.87
C LEU A 10 -27.32 -14.13 1.31
N ALA A 11 -27.96 -13.20 2.03
CA ALA A 11 -27.90 -11.79 1.72
C ALA A 11 -26.42 -11.37 1.74
N GLY A 12 -25.89 -11.00 0.56
CA GLY A 12 -24.58 -10.39 0.46
C GLY A 12 -24.53 -9.18 1.39
N HIS A 13 -23.77 -9.27 2.47
CA HIS A 13 -23.61 -8.18 3.43
C HIS A 13 -22.81 -7.05 2.74
N ASN A 14 -23.50 -6.13 2.08
CA ASN A 14 -22.98 -4.80 1.81
C ASN A 14 -22.88 -4.08 3.17
N ALA A 15 -21.86 -4.45 3.95
CA ALA A 15 -21.58 -3.76 5.19
C ALA A 15 -21.33 -2.28 4.87
N ARG A 16 -22.13 -1.38 5.45
CA ARG A 16 -21.90 0.06 5.32
C ARG A 16 -20.49 0.37 5.82
N PRO A 17 -19.74 1.26 5.15
CA PRO A 17 -18.43 1.66 5.62
C PRO A 17 -18.52 2.21 7.04
N MET A 18 -17.52 1.87 7.87
CA MET A 18 -17.43 2.38 9.24
C MET A 18 -17.20 3.90 9.19
N PRO A 19 -17.89 4.71 9.99
CA PRO A 19 -17.62 6.14 10.06
C PRO A 19 -16.24 6.41 10.69
N ILE A 20 -15.67 7.57 10.39
CA ILE A 20 -14.47 8.05 11.11
C ILE A 20 -14.87 8.22 12.60
N PRO A 21 -14.11 7.62 13.54
CA PRO A 21 -14.41 7.75 14.96
C PRO A 21 -14.35 9.21 15.43
N LYS A 22 -15.28 9.61 16.31
CA LYS A 22 -15.22 10.96 16.93
C LYS A 22 -13.92 11.19 17.72
N ASN A 23 -13.39 10.13 18.33
CA ASN A 23 -12.18 10.15 19.15
C ASN A 23 -11.08 9.33 18.45
N VAL A 24 -10.51 9.86 17.36
CA VAL A 24 -9.32 9.27 16.76
C VAL A 24 -8.13 9.48 17.69
N THR A 25 -7.35 8.44 17.91
CA THR A 25 -6.13 8.45 18.74
C THR A 25 -4.93 7.92 18.00
N PHE A 26 -5.15 7.08 16.98
CA PHE A 26 -4.11 6.43 16.21
C PHE A 26 -4.43 6.49 14.71
N VAL A 27 -3.47 6.94 13.92
CA VAL A 27 -3.58 6.95 12.45
C VAL A 27 -2.45 6.12 11.87
N THR A 28 -2.80 5.10 11.09
CA THR A 28 -1.80 4.32 10.37
C THR A 28 -1.84 4.62 8.88
N PHE A 29 -0.70 4.46 8.23
CA PHE A 29 -0.52 4.72 6.81
C PHE A 29 0.05 3.49 6.11
N ASP A 30 -0.45 3.21 4.91
CA ASP A 30 0.36 2.56 3.91
C ASP A 30 1.50 3.51 3.47
N VAL A 31 2.55 2.98 2.87
CA VAL A 31 3.75 3.76 2.54
C VAL A 31 3.84 4.08 1.04
N TYR A 32 3.94 3.07 0.21
CA TYR A 32 4.22 3.23 -1.22
C TYR A 32 2.93 3.49 -2.01
N GLY A 33 2.86 4.66 -2.68
CA GLY A 33 1.64 5.18 -3.31
C GLY A 33 0.83 6.09 -2.37
N THR A 34 1.00 5.93 -1.06
CA THR A 34 0.33 6.77 -0.05
C THR A 34 1.22 7.95 0.37
N LEU A 35 2.43 7.65 0.86
CA LEU A 35 3.42 8.62 1.34
C LEU A 35 4.56 8.82 0.36
N ILE A 36 4.96 7.78 -0.35
CA ILE A 36 6.11 7.71 -1.27
C ILE A 36 5.61 7.56 -2.71
N ASP A 37 6.14 8.38 -3.61
CA ASP A 37 5.92 8.30 -5.06
C ASP A 37 6.79 7.17 -5.64
N TRP A 38 6.34 5.95 -5.46
CA TRP A 38 7.04 4.76 -5.88
C TRP A 38 7.00 4.52 -7.40
N GLU A 39 5.93 4.97 -8.08
CA GLU A 39 5.80 4.80 -9.52
C GLU A 39 6.88 5.61 -10.26
N THR A 40 7.15 6.83 -9.82
CA THR A 40 8.26 7.63 -10.34
C THR A 40 9.59 6.95 -10.01
N GLY A 41 9.76 6.46 -8.79
CA GLY A 41 10.98 5.77 -8.38
C GLY A 41 11.28 4.50 -9.19
N ILE A 42 10.26 3.70 -9.50
CA ILE A 42 10.37 2.52 -10.36
C ILE A 42 10.73 2.92 -11.79
N TYR A 43 9.97 3.87 -12.35
CA TYR A 43 10.26 4.32 -13.71
C TYR A 43 11.70 4.81 -13.86
N GLU A 44 12.18 5.66 -12.96
CA GLU A 44 13.56 6.17 -12.98
C GLU A 44 14.59 5.04 -12.85
N ALA A 45 14.30 4.02 -12.03
CA ALA A 45 15.19 2.88 -11.85
C ALA A 45 15.29 2.04 -13.12
N PHE A 46 14.15 1.70 -13.73
CA PHE A 46 14.09 0.95 -14.97
C PHE A 46 14.72 1.73 -16.14
N ALA A 47 14.35 3.00 -16.32
CA ALA A 47 14.88 3.85 -17.39
C ALA A 47 16.40 3.95 -17.32
N LYS A 48 16.95 4.22 -16.12
CA LYS A 48 18.39 4.29 -15.90
C LYS A 48 19.12 2.98 -16.20
N GLU A 49 18.52 1.84 -15.82
CA GLU A 49 19.17 0.54 -16.05
C GLU A 49 19.08 0.13 -17.53
N ALA A 50 17.93 0.42 -18.18
CA ALA A 50 17.72 0.13 -19.60
C ALA A 50 18.58 0.98 -20.54
N GLU A 51 18.88 2.24 -20.15
CA GLU A 51 19.79 3.14 -20.89
C GLU A 51 21.16 2.48 -21.13
N ARG A 52 21.65 1.66 -20.20
CA ARG A 52 22.92 0.91 -20.33
C ARG A 52 22.93 -0.08 -21.49
N ASP A 53 21.74 -0.56 -21.86
CA ASP A 53 21.54 -1.52 -22.95
C ASP A 53 20.99 -0.84 -24.22
N GLY A 54 20.86 0.49 -24.23
CA GLY A 54 20.25 1.25 -25.33
C GLY A 54 18.76 0.92 -25.51
N PHE A 55 18.09 0.45 -24.46
CA PHE A 55 16.66 0.12 -24.47
C PHE A 55 15.83 1.27 -23.90
N GLU A 56 14.78 1.67 -24.64
CA GLU A 56 13.87 2.74 -24.20
C GLU A 56 12.68 2.17 -23.41
N ILE A 57 12.39 2.79 -22.27
CA ILE A 57 11.26 2.42 -21.41
C ILE A 57 10.12 3.41 -21.57
N ASP A 58 8.96 2.92 -22.01
CA ASP A 58 7.71 3.69 -21.94
C ASP A 58 7.07 3.53 -20.54
N ARG A 59 6.93 4.64 -19.82
CA ARG A 59 6.29 4.68 -18.49
C ARG A 59 4.85 4.15 -18.53
N ALA A 60 4.09 4.45 -19.60
CA ALA A 60 2.70 4.05 -19.72
C ALA A 60 2.54 2.53 -19.88
N VAL A 61 3.56 1.85 -20.40
CA VAL A 61 3.63 0.39 -20.49
C VAL A 61 4.21 -0.22 -19.21
N LEU A 62 5.29 0.37 -18.71
CA LEU A 62 6.02 -0.16 -17.56
C LEU A 62 5.15 -0.25 -16.30
N ILE A 63 4.47 0.84 -15.91
CA ILE A 63 3.80 0.89 -14.61
C ILE A 63 2.64 -0.11 -14.49
N PRO A 64 1.71 -0.23 -15.46
CA PRO A 64 0.69 -1.27 -15.43
C PRO A 64 1.27 -2.69 -15.41
N LEU A 65 2.28 -2.95 -16.21
CA LEU A 65 2.96 -4.25 -16.28
C LEU A 65 3.65 -4.60 -14.96
N PHE A 66 4.32 -3.63 -14.34
CA PHE A 66 4.94 -3.81 -13.04
C PHE A 66 3.90 -4.19 -11.97
N HIS A 67 2.75 -3.51 -11.93
CA HIS A 67 1.65 -3.82 -11.01
C HIS A 67 1.11 -5.24 -11.20
N GLU A 68 0.98 -5.68 -12.45
CA GLU A 68 0.51 -7.03 -12.78
C GLU A 68 1.50 -8.08 -12.27
N VAL A 69 2.76 -7.98 -12.70
CA VAL A 69 3.82 -8.94 -12.36
C VAL A 69 4.10 -8.98 -10.86
N SER A 70 4.18 -7.84 -10.20
CA SER A 70 4.42 -7.78 -8.75
C SER A 70 3.31 -8.49 -7.98
N ARG A 71 2.03 -8.28 -8.35
CA ARG A 71 0.89 -8.98 -7.72
C ARG A 71 0.92 -10.50 -7.95
N GLU A 72 1.30 -10.94 -9.14
CA GLU A 72 1.46 -12.37 -9.42
C GLU A 72 2.50 -13.02 -8.50
N ILE A 73 3.65 -12.35 -8.32
CA ILE A 73 4.73 -12.86 -7.48
C ILE A 73 4.36 -12.81 -6.00
N GLU A 74 3.78 -11.70 -5.52
CA GLU A 74 3.31 -11.55 -4.14
C GLU A 74 2.21 -12.56 -3.76
N GLY A 75 1.42 -13.02 -4.72
CA GLY A 75 0.40 -14.06 -4.56
C GLY A 75 0.95 -15.48 -4.35
N GLY A 76 2.24 -15.68 -4.51
CA GLY A 76 2.93 -16.94 -4.27
C GLY A 76 3.30 -17.17 -2.80
N SER A 77 4.28 -18.04 -2.57
CA SER A 77 4.88 -18.22 -1.24
C SER A 77 5.58 -16.94 -0.79
N TYR A 78 5.46 -16.62 0.50
CA TYR A 78 6.12 -15.45 1.04
C TYR A 78 7.65 -15.49 0.86
N GLU A 79 8.18 -14.45 0.27
CA GLU A 79 9.61 -14.15 0.14
C GLU A 79 9.88 -12.74 0.69
N LEU A 80 11.14 -12.34 0.86
CA LEU A 80 11.47 -10.94 1.15
C LEU A 80 11.12 -10.03 -0.05
N TYR A 81 10.63 -8.84 0.21
CA TYR A 81 10.22 -7.92 -0.85
C TYR A 81 11.38 -7.53 -1.79
N ALA A 82 12.60 -7.47 -1.26
CA ALA A 82 13.79 -7.29 -2.11
C ALA A 82 13.90 -8.38 -3.18
N GLU A 83 13.53 -9.63 -2.87
CA GLU A 83 13.54 -10.72 -3.83
C GLU A 83 12.35 -10.63 -4.80
N VAL A 84 11.16 -10.27 -4.27
CA VAL A 84 10.00 -9.95 -5.12
C VAL A 84 10.36 -8.89 -6.16
N LEU A 85 11.03 -7.80 -5.75
CA LEU A 85 11.48 -6.76 -6.68
C LEU A 85 12.48 -7.27 -7.73
N ARG A 86 13.44 -8.13 -7.35
CA ARG A 86 14.38 -8.74 -8.31
C ARG A 86 13.66 -9.56 -9.37
N ARG A 87 12.77 -10.43 -8.93
CA ARG A 87 11.97 -11.29 -9.81
C ARG A 87 11.04 -10.47 -10.69
N THR A 88 10.42 -9.43 -10.12
CA THR A 88 9.57 -8.50 -10.88
C THR A 88 10.39 -7.80 -11.97
N ALA A 89 11.61 -7.33 -11.66
CA ALA A 89 12.48 -6.69 -12.65
C ALA A 89 12.79 -7.62 -13.84
N ILE A 90 13.12 -8.88 -13.55
CA ILE A 90 13.41 -9.89 -14.59
C ILE A 90 12.18 -10.18 -15.46
N GLU A 91 11.04 -10.44 -14.85
CA GLU A 91 9.82 -10.80 -15.57
C GLU A 91 9.25 -9.62 -16.37
N VAL A 92 9.29 -8.40 -15.82
CA VAL A 92 8.92 -7.18 -16.54
C VAL A 92 9.82 -6.97 -17.75
N ALA A 93 11.15 -7.06 -17.58
CA ALA A 93 12.11 -6.94 -18.70
C ALA A 93 11.82 -7.96 -19.80
N LYS A 94 11.57 -9.22 -19.43
CA LYS A 94 11.22 -10.30 -20.35
C LYS A 94 9.92 -9.99 -21.12
N ARG A 95 8.85 -9.53 -20.46
CA ARG A 95 7.58 -9.19 -21.12
C ARG A 95 7.68 -7.94 -22.00
N MET A 96 8.65 -7.07 -21.74
CA MET A 96 8.98 -5.91 -22.58
C MET A 96 10.00 -6.24 -23.69
N GLU A 97 10.38 -7.51 -23.84
CA GLU A 97 11.42 -7.96 -24.79
C GLU A 97 12.80 -7.31 -24.55
N TRP A 98 13.03 -6.76 -23.36
CA TRP A 98 14.33 -6.22 -22.96
C TRP A 98 15.22 -7.33 -22.41
N LYS A 99 16.43 -7.46 -22.95
CA LYS A 99 17.43 -8.49 -22.58
C LYS A 99 18.21 -8.06 -21.31
N LEU A 100 17.50 -7.96 -20.19
CA LEU A 100 18.13 -7.69 -18.90
C LEU A 100 18.87 -8.95 -18.40
N GLU A 101 20.18 -8.81 -18.14
CA GLU A 101 20.93 -9.87 -17.46
C GLU A 101 20.41 -10.08 -16.03
N PRO A 102 20.01 -11.31 -15.63
CA PRO A 102 19.40 -11.58 -14.31
C PRO A 102 20.28 -11.14 -13.13
N SER A 103 21.60 -11.20 -13.27
CA SER A 103 22.55 -10.72 -12.25
C SER A 103 22.44 -9.22 -11.95
N ARG A 104 21.88 -8.44 -12.86
CA ARG A 104 21.67 -7.01 -12.73
C ARG A 104 20.33 -6.64 -12.06
N SER A 105 19.44 -7.58 -11.81
CA SER A 105 18.09 -7.33 -11.24
C SER A 105 18.11 -6.62 -9.88
N GLY A 106 19.27 -6.60 -9.21
CA GLY A 106 19.48 -5.85 -7.97
C GLY A 106 19.28 -4.33 -8.10
N PHE A 107 19.29 -3.78 -9.31
CA PHE A 107 19.09 -2.35 -9.53
C PHE A 107 17.77 -1.86 -8.91
N LEU A 108 16.74 -2.69 -8.93
CA LEU A 108 15.40 -2.31 -8.47
C LEU A 108 15.28 -2.23 -6.95
N PRO A 109 15.56 -3.27 -6.14
CA PRO A 109 15.59 -3.12 -4.69
C PRO A 109 16.59 -2.07 -4.21
N ASP A 110 17.74 -1.91 -4.88
CA ASP A 110 18.74 -0.87 -4.56
C ASP A 110 18.23 0.55 -4.86
N SER A 111 17.21 0.70 -5.69
CA SER A 111 16.60 1.99 -6.00
C SER A 111 15.69 2.52 -4.91
N VAL A 112 15.10 1.65 -4.06
CA VAL A 112 14.09 2.00 -3.05
C VAL A 112 14.56 3.15 -2.15
N GLN A 113 15.83 3.18 -1.79
CA GLN A 113 16.42 4.25 -0.98
C GLN A 113 16.38 5.64 -1.65
N ARG A 114 16.08 5.74 -2.94
CA ARG A 114 16.00 7.01 -3.69
C ARG A 114 14.56 7.48 -3.95
N TRP A 115 13.57 6.61 -3.70
CA TRP A 115 12.16 6.95 -3.93
C TRP A 115 11.73 8.06 -2.97
N LYS A 116 11.11 9.09 -3.50
CA LYS A 116 10.83 10.32 -2.75
C LYS A 116 9.39 10.35 -2.21
N PRO A 117 9.17 11.00 -1.06
CA PRO A 117 7.83 11.32 -0.61
C PRO A 117 7.09 12.23 -1.60
N PHE A 118 5.77 12.08 -1.67
CA PHE A 118 4.95 13.12 -2.30
C PHE A 118 5.18 14.47 -1.60
N LYS A 119 5.04 15.56 -2.34
CA LYS A 119 5.38 16.93 -1.87
C LYS A 119 4.71 17.30 -0.55
N GLU A 120 3.48 16.83 -0.32
CA GLU A 120 2.71 17.13 0.89
C GLU A 120 2.96 16.15 2.05
N SER A 121 3.57 14.97 1.81
CA SER A 121 3.65 13.87 2.80
C SER A 121 4.29 14.32 4.12
N ASN A 122 5.50 14.85 4.07
CA ASN A 122 6.23 15.22 5.28
C ASN A 122 5.55 16.35 6.07
N ILE A 123 4.97 17.34 5.36
CA ILE A 123 4.24 18.44 5.99
C ILE A 123 3.03 17.91 6.75
N GLN A 124 2.25 17.03 6.12
CA GLN A 124 1.04 16.50 6.75
C GLN A 124 1.35 15.52 7.87
N LEU A 125 2.36 14.66 7.71
CA LEU A 125 2.80 13.76 8.78
C LEU A 125 3.25 14.54 10.02
N THR A 126 4.05 15.59 9.85
CA THR A 126 4.47 16.46 10.96
C THR A 126 3.30 17.10 11.70
N LYS A 127 2.27 17.53 10.95
CA LYS A 127 1.06 18.10 11.56
C LYS A 127 0.25 17.03 12.30
N LEU A 128 0.07 15.86 11.69
CA LEU A 128 -0.69 14.74 12.27
C LEU A 128 -0.03 14.20 13.53
N ALA A 129 1.31 14.11 13.58
CA ALA A 129 2.07 13.65 14.74
C ALA A 129 1.89 14.53 15.99
N LYS A 130 1.49 15.81 15.84
CA LYS A 130 1.17 16.69 16.96
C LYS A 130 -0.13 16.34 17.66
N LYS A 131 -1.00 15.55 17.01
CA LYS A 131 -2.36 15.26 17.49
C LYS A 131 -2.63 13.78 17.70
N TYR A 132 -1.98 12.92 16.95
CA TYR A 132 -2.23 11.48 16.89
C TYR A 132 -0.94 10.69 17.05
N LYS A 133 -1.03 9.49 17.60
CA LYS A 133 -0.02 8.45 17.41
C LYS A 133 -0.07 8.00 15.97
N LEU A 134 1.12 7.79 15.37
CA LEU A 134 1.24 7.42 13.97
C LEU A 134 1.85 6.02 13.81
N GLY A 135 1.42 5.30 12.78
CA GLY A 135 2.00 4.01 12.44
C GLY A 135 2.09 3.74 10.96
N LEU A 136 2.92 2.78 10.57
CA LEU A 136 3.09 2.32 9.19
C LEU A 136 2.68 0.86 9.07
N LEU A 137 1.93 0.53 8.01
CA LEU A 137 1.59 -0.84 7.60
C LEU A 137 2.01 -1.01 6.14
N SER A 138 3.09 -1.75 5.86
CA SER A 138 3.69 -1.75 4.54
C SER A 138 4.11 -3.13 4.05
N ASN A 139 3.82 -3.40 2.77
CA ASN A 139 4.28 -4.58 2.04
C ASN A 139 5.77 -4.43 1.66
N ILE A 140 6.65 -4.45 2.65
CA ILE A 140 8.09 -4.18 2.45
C ILE A 140 8.93 -4.93 3.49
N ASP A 141 10.24 -5.03 3.24
CA ASP A 141 11.23 -5.50 4.21
C ASP A 141 11.63 -4.39 5.19
N ASP A 142 12.01 -4.77 6.41
CA ASP A 142 12.45 -3.83 7.44
C ASP A 142 13.66 -2.99 6.98
N LYS A 143 14.62 -3.63 6.29
CA LYS A 143 15.81 -2.95 5.74
C LYS A 143 15.44 -1.89 4.70
N LEU A 144 14.59 -2.24 3.74
CA LEU A 144 14.16 -1.32 2.68
C LEU A 144 13.33 -0.17 3.26
N LEU A 145 12.42 -0.46 4.18
CA LEU A 145 11.66 0.57 4.88
C LEU A 145 12.57 1.50 5.68
N GLY A 146 13.59 0.96 6.36
CA GLY A 146 14.60 1.74 7.06
C GLY A 146 15.33 2.73 6.16
N GLN A 147 15.61 2.35 4.93
CA GLN A 147 16.20 3.24 3.92
C GLN A 147 15.21 4.34 3.48
N THR A 148 13.96 3.99 3.22
CA THR A 148 12.88 4.93 2.86
C THR A 148 12.63 5.95 3.96
N ARG A 149 12.65 5.53 5.22
CA ARG A 149 12.41 6.41 6.38
C ARG A 149 13.41 7.55 6.53
N ARG A 150 14.58 7.47 5.90
CA ARG A 150 15.53 8.61 5.84
C ARG A 150 14.96 9.85 5.14
N HIS A 151 13.92 9.66 4.32
CA HIS A 151 13.20 10.75 3.65
C HIS A 151 11.98 11.26 4.45
N ILE A 152 11.62 10.61 5.56
CA ILE A 152 10.46 10.93 6.37
C ILE A 152 10.95 11.28 7.79
N PRO A 153 11.05 12.57 8.14
CA PRO A 153 11.60 13.00 9.44
C PRO A 153 10.66 12.74 10.63
N THR A 154 9.41 12.33 10.35
CA THR A 154 8.42 12.04 11.39
C THR A 154 8.67 10.67 12.01
N ASP A 155 8.62 10.60 13.35
CA ASP A 155 8.65 9.34 14.08
C ASP A 155 7.30 8.63 14.04
N PHE A 156 7.34 7.30 14.14
CA PHE A 156 6.16 6.44 14.17
C PHE A 156 6.16 5.58 15.43
N ASP A 157 5.03 5.57 16.14
CA ASP A 157 4.83 4.79 17.37
C ASP A 157 4.73 3.28 17.08
N LEU A 158 4.39 2.92 15.82
CA LEU A 158 4.21 1.54 15.41
C LEU A 158 4.59 1.35 13.95
N VAL A 159 5.28 0.26 13.66
CA VAL A 159 5.62 -0.16 12.29
C VAL A 159 5.35 -1.66 12.15
N VAL A 160 4.55 -2.03 11.16
CA VAL A 160 4.31 -3.43 10.78
C VAL A 160 4.68 -3.60 9.31
N THR A 161 5.63 -4.48 9.04
CA THR A 161 6.11 -4.81 7.69
C THR A 161 5.68 -6.20 7.27
N ALA A 162 5.70 -6.48 5.97
CA ALA A 162 5.49 -7.83 5.46
C ALA A 162 6.52 -8.81 6.04
N GLN A 163 7.76 -8.37 6.25
CA GLN A 163 8.79 -9.21 6.85
C GLN A 163 8.44 -9.64 8.27
N GLN A 164 7.90 -8.74 9.10
CA GLN A 164 7.54 -9.04 10.48
C GLN A 164 6.36 -10.02 10.59
N VAL A 165 5.40 -9.93 9.67
CA VAL A 165 4.21 -10.79 9.69
C VAL A 165 4.29 -11.96 8.71
N ARG A 166 5.36 -12.04 7.90
CA ARG A 166 5.58 -13.06 6.86
C ARG A 166 4.39 -13.23 5.92
N SER A 167 3.81 -12.10 5.51
CA SER A 167 2.61 -12.06 4.68
C SER A 167 2.51 -10.71 3.98
N TYR A 168 1.90 -10.68 2.81
CA TYR A 168 1.59 -9.46 2.08
C TYR A 168 0.13 -9.06 2.25
N LYS A 169 -0.17 -7.76 2.33
CA LYS A 169 -1.52 -7.25 2.10
C LYS A 169 -1.94 -7.66 0.67
N PRO A 170 -3.16 -8.08 0.40
CA PRO A 170 -4.39 -7.86 1.17
C PRO A 170 -4.67 -8.90 2.27
N GLU A 171 -3.74 -9.82 2.56
CA GLU A 171 -3.89 -10.70 3.71
C GLU A 171 -3.98 -9.88 5.01
N LEU A 172 -4.70 -10.45 5.99
CA LEU A 172 -5.09 -9.68 7.18
C LEU A 172 -4.01 -9.55 8.26
N ALA A 173 -2.85 -10.17 8.05
CA ALA A 173 -1.79 -10.28 9.07
C ALA A 173 -1.31 -8.91 9.58
N HIS A 174 -1.07 -7.94 8.68
CA HIS A 174 -0.66 -6.58 9.05
C HIS A 174 -1.68 -5.90 9.97
N PHE A 175 -2.96 -5.96 9.60
CA PHE A 175 -4.03 -5.31 10.35
C PHE A 175 -4.27 -5.99 11.71
N THR A 176 -4.16 -7.33 11.75
CA THR A 176 -4.29 -8.12 12.97
C THR A 176 -3.15 -7.81 13.94
N GLU A 177 -1.91 -7.78 13.45
CA GLU A 177 -0.72 -7.47 14.26
C GLU A 177 -0.75 -6.01 14.74
N CYS A 178 -1.18 -5.08 13.89
CA CYS A 178 -1.36 -3.69 14.27
C CYS A 178 -2.38 -3.57 15.42
N ALA A 179 -3.56 -4.17 15.28
CA ALA A 179 -4.59 -4.16 16.33
C ALA A 179 -4.07 -4.78 17.64
N ARG A 180 -3.31 -5.88 17.56
CA ARG A 180 -2.69 -6.52 18.72
C ARG A 180 -1.72 -5.58 19.44
N ARG A 181 -0.81 -4.92 18.71
CA ARG A 181 0.19 -4.00 19.28
C ARG A 181 -0.45 -2.73 19.85
N MET A 182 -1.58 -2.28 19.29
CA MET A 182 -2.33 -1.12 19.81
C MET A 182 -3.25 -1.46 21.00
N GLY A 183 -3.44 -2.74 21.33
CA GLY A 183 -4.41 -3.16 22.36
C GLY A 183 -5.86 -3.09 21.89
N GLY A 184 -6.12 -3.07 20.59
CA GLY A 184 -7.46 -3.06 19.99
C GLY A 184 -7.61 -2.09 18.83
N LYS A 185 -8.86 -1.90 18.35
CA LYS A 185 -9.16 -1.07 17.18
C LYS A 185 -9.83 0.28 17.53
N ARG A 186 -9.98 0.57 18.82
CA ARG A 186 -10.67 1.79 19.26
C ARG A 186 -9.87 3.04 18.91
N GLY A 187 -10.49 3.97 18.21
CA GLY A 187 -9.86 5.23 17.82
C GLY A 187 -8.84 5.09 16.67
N TRP A 188 -8.78 3.94 16.00
CA TRP A 188 -7.89 3.70 14.86
C TRP A 188 -8.54 4.13 13.56
N VAL A 189 -7.77 4.81 12.70
CA VAL A 189 -8.07 5.09 11.29
C VAL A 189 -6.87 4.70 10.45
N HIS A 190 -7.10 4.02 9.32
CA HIS A 190 -6.07 3.73 8.33
C HIS A 190 -6.18 4.68 7.14
N VAL A 191 -5.05 5.09 6.57
CA VAL A 191 -4.97 5.99 5.41
C VAL A 191 -4.11 5.32 4.34
N ALA A 192 -4.66 5.08 3.15
CA ALA A 192 -3.97 4.32 2.12
C ALA A 192 -4.44 4.65 0.71
N ALA A 193 -3.52 4.53 -0.28
CA ALA A 193 -3.84 4.72 -1.69
C ALA A 193 -4.35 3.44 -2.37
N SER A 194 -3.94 2.25 -1.91
CA SER A 194 -4.34 1.01 -2.57
C SER A 194 -5.71 0.52 -2.12
N HIS A 195 -6.66 0.47 -3.06
CA HIS A 195 -7.95 -0.15 -2.79
C HIS A 195 -7.81 -1.64 -2.50
N TYR A 196 -7.00 -2.34 -3.30
CA TYR A 196 -6.82 -3.79 -3.20
C TYR A 196 -6.10 -4.20 -1.91
N HIS A 197 -4.94 -3.58 -1.64
CA HIS A 197 -4.10 -3.98 -0.51
C HIS A 197 -4.60 -3.47 0.85
N ASP A 198 -5.37 -2.37 0.88
CA ASP A 198 -5.69 -1.68 2.13
C ASP A 198 -7.18 -1.47 2.36
N VAL A 199 -7.91 -0.88 1.39
CA VAL A 199 -9.32 -0.54 1.60
C VAL A 199 -10.16 -1.80 1.80
N ALA A 200 -10.03 -2.78 0.91
CA ALA A 200 -10.82 -4.02 0.99
C ALA A 200 -10.57 -4.80 2.30
N PRO A 201 -9.33 -5.06 2.76
CA PRO A 201 -9.07 -5.71 4.03
C PRO A 201 -9.47 -4.86 5.24
N CYS A 202 -9.31 -3.52 5.21
CA CYS A 202 -9.79 -2.65 6.29
C CYS A 202 -11.30 -2.78 6.49
N VAL A 203 -12.08 -2.74 5.41
CA VAL A 203 -13.55 -2.93 5.49
C VAL A 203 -13.89 -4.32 6.04
N LYS A 204 -13.18 -5.37 5.61
CA LYS A 204 -13.35 -6.74 6.14
C LYS A 204 -13.03 -6.81 7.63
N GLN A 205 -12.02 -6.08 8.08
CA GLN A 205 -11.58 -6.01 9.48
C GLN A 205 -12.36 -5.00 10.30
N ARG A 206 -13.31 -4.27 9.72
CA ARG A 206 -14.05 -3.16 10.37
C ARG A 206 -13.11 -2.08 10.92
N VAL A 207 -12.09 -1.73 10.16
CA VAL A 207 -11.19 -0.61 10.42
C VAL A 207 -11.64 0.56 9.54
N PRO A 208 -11.94 1.74 10.10
CA PRO A 208 -12.19 2.93 9.29
C PRO A 208 -10.99 3.23 8.40
N VAL A 209 -11.25 3.46 7.10
CA VAL A 209 -10.20 3.70 6.12
C VAL A 209 -10.50 4.92 5.26
N ILE A 210 -9.53 5.83 5.17
CA ILE A 210 -9.53 6.95 4.23
C ILE A 210 -8.73 6.52 3.00
N TRP A 211 -9.40 6.42 1.86
CA TRP A 211 -8.78 6.08 0.59
C TRP A 211 -8.20 7.34 -0.07
N VAL A 212 -6.89 7.35 -0.25
CA VAL A 212 -6.17 8.42 -0.97
C VAL A 212 -6.13 8.06 -2.45
N ASN A 213 -7.23 8.27 -3.14
CA ASN A 213 -7.41 7.96 -4.55
C ASN A 213 -6.71 9.00 -5.45
N ARG A 214 -5.38 8.92 -5.53
CA ARG A 214 -4.54 9.86 -6.30
C ARG A 214 -4.83 9.77 -7.80
N ASN A 215 -5.08 8.57 -8.29
CA ASN A 215 -5.28 8.27 -9.71
C ASN A 215 -6.73 8.42 -10.17
N LYS A 216 -7.65 8.82 -9.27
CA LYS A 216 -9.09 8.95 -9.55
C LYS A 216 -9.71 7.66 -10.12
N GLU A 217 -9.30 6.53 -9.55
CA GLU A 217 -9.85 5.23 -9.91
C GLU A 217 -11.36 5.20 -9.62
N THR A 218 -12.12 4.57 -10.51
CA THR A 218 -13.55 4.36 -10.31
C THR A 218 -13.80 2.98 -9.73
N LEU A 219 -14.52 2.92 -8.60
CA LEU A 219 -14.93 1.66 -8.01
C LEU A 219 -16.17 1.11 -8.74
N ASP A 220 -16.10 -0.16 -9.09
CA ASP A 220 -17.31 -0.84 -9.52
C ASP A 220 -18.20 -1.26 -8.32
N ALA A 221 -19.47 -1.64 -8.63
CA ALA A 221 -20.49 -1.87 -7.61
C ALA A 221 -20.17 -3.04 -6.64
N SER A 222 -19.29 -3.95 -7.03
CA SER A 222 -18.87 -5.11 -6.22
C SER A 222 -17.79 -4.77 -5.21
N GLN A 223 -17.05 -3.68 -5.43
CA GLN A 223 -15.93 -3.28 -4.61
C GLN A 223 -16.36 -2.67 -3.29
N LYS A 224 -15.55 -2.88 -2.25
CA LYS A 224 -15.82 -2.36 -0.91
C LYS A 224 -15.61 -0.85 -0.87
N LYS A 225 -16.61 -0.12 -0.36
CA LYS A 225 -16.52 1.34 -0.22
C LYS A 225 -15.66 1.72 0.98
N PRO A 226 -14.72 2.68 0.84
CA PRO A 226 -13.96 3.24 1.96
C PRO A 226 -14.88 4.03 2.92
N THR A 227 -14.35 4.37 4.09
CA THR A 227 -14.99 5.32 5.03
C THR A 227 -15.11 6.70 4.42
N ALA A 228 -14.06 7.14 3.75
CA ALA A 228 -13.99 8.38 2.98
C ALA A 228 -13.00 8.21 1.82
N GLU A 229 -13.19 9.01 0.77
CA GLU A 229 -12.28 9.12 -0.37
C GLU A 229 -11.75 10.54 -0.46
N VAL A 230 -10.46 10.66 -0.74
CA VAL A 230 -9.72 11.92 -0.94
C VAL A 230 -8.68 11.74 -2.03
N HIS A 231 -8.08 12.83 -2.54
CA HIS A 231 -7.13 12.73 -3.64
C HIS A 231 -5.66 12.93 -3.23
N ASN A 232 -5.39 13.34 -2.00
CA ASN A 232 -4.04 13.54 -1.48
C ASN A 232 -4.02 13.49 0.05
N LEU A 233 -2.83 13.44 0.63
CA LEU A 233 -2.68 13.36 2.08
C LEU A 233 -3.12 14.64 2.81
N LYS A 234 -3.10 15.81 2.15
CA LYS A 234 -3.59 17.07 2.73
C LYS A 234 -5.10 17.01 2.99
N GLU A 235 -5.85 16.46 2.06
CA GLU A 235 -7.30 16.27 2.23
C GLU A 235 -7.59 15.24 3.32
N ALA A 236 -6.82 14.13 3.39
CA ALA A 236 -6.95 13.15 4.48
C ALA A 236 -6.69 13.79 5.85
N ALA A 237 -5.64 14.61 5.96
CA ALA A 237 -5.32 15.35 7.18
C ALA A 237 -6.46 16.32 7.58
N LYS A 238 -7.06 17.02 6.60
CA LYS A 238 -8.21 17.91 6.83
C LYS A 238 -9.42 17.14 7.39
N LEU A 239 -9.73 15.95 6.85
CA LEU A 239 -10.79 15.08 7.39
C LEU A 239 -10.52 14.65 8.83
N LEU A 240 -9.25 14.51 9.21
CA LEU A 240 -8.80 14.22 10.57
C LEU A 240 -8.70 15.47 11.46
N GLY A 241 -9.18 16.63 10.98
CA GLY A 241 -9.22 17.88 11.75
C GLY A 241 -7.86 18.55 11.92
N ILE A 242 -7.00 18.43 10.91
CA ILE A 242 -5.74 19.19 10.76
C ILE A 242 -5.99 20.36 9.78
N THR A 243 -5.68 21.55 10.21
CA THR A 243 -5.76 22.78 9.41
C THR A 243 -4.40 23.19 8.86
#